data_71f63b4c907bbfdab11262923615ff09
#
_entry.id   71f63b4c907bbfdab11262923615ff09
#
_cell.length_a   1.000
_cell.length_b   1.000
_cell.length_c   1.000
_cell.angle_alpha   90.00
_cell.angle_beta   90.00
_cell.angle_gamma   90.00
#
_symmetry.space_group_name_H-M   'P 1'
#
loop_
_entity.id
_entity.type
_entity.pdbx_description
1 polymer ?
#
loop_
_entity_poly.entity_id
_entity_poly.type
_entity_poly.pdbx_seq_one_letter_code
_entity_poly.pdbx_strand_id
1 'polypeptide(L)'
;MKRILYLLSLSLLVLCCTGKPSQDRAWTDTSVVYELNVRQFTPEGTFAAAQRQLPRLKELGVDIIWLMPIYPIGELERKGSLGSYYAIRDYCDVNPEFGTLADFDAFLAEAHAQGFKVILDWVANHTSPDHPWVTGKPAEWYYRDSLGHTIVEYDWTDIAKLNYSTPEVGEAMRDCMRFWVKRGVDGFRCDVAYQVPQAFWESTIPVLREEAGKEMYFLAEGEETWLHDAGFDATYAWKFHHLLNDIAQGAADGDSLARYIAWNAETYPADAKRLSFTSNHDENSWSGTEFERMGDAWKAMTVLCWTLPESQPLIYTGQEIGWDHRFEFFEKDPVPTLSWKANDYTEFYEYLTGLRHDHPALDPASSFKLLSVSPESISYRRKAGKDKVTVKVDLVAPWSYSIDCK
;
A
#
# COMPACT_ATOMS: atom_id res chain seq x y z
N MET A 1 -26.40 34.28 57.78
CA MET A 1 -26.07 32.87 57.54
C MET A 1 -25.87 32.70 56.04
N LYS A 2 -24.61 32.73 55.60
CA LYS A 2 -24.25 32.51 54.15
C LYS A 2 -23.83 31.06 54.01
N ARG A 3 -24.54 30.29 53.15
CA ARG A 3 -24.15 28.93 52.73
C ARG A 3 -23.22 29.04 51.54
N ILE A 4 -21.99 28.59 51.71
CA ILE A 4 -21.00 28.44 50.66
C ILE A 4 -21.19 27.04 50.06
N LEU A 5 -21.54 26.97 48.74
CA LEU A 5 -21.56 25.75 47.95
C LEU A 5 -20.15 25.50 47.41
N TYR A 6 -19.53 24.40 47.82
CA TYR A 6 -18.31 23.89 47.19
C TYR A 6 -18.70 23.03 45.97
N LEU A 7 -18.35 23.50 44.80
CA LEU A 7 -18.34 22.71 43.58
C LEU A 7 -17.03 21.90 43.55
N LEU A 8 -17.14 20.58 43.72
CA LEU A 8 -16.06 19.65 43.45
C LEU A 8 -16.03 19.42 41.91
N SER A 9 -15.03 19.95 41.25
CA SER A 9 -14.68 19.58 39.87
C SER A 9 -13.93 18.26 39.89
N LEU A 10 -14.58 17.20 39.41
CA LEU A 10 -13.97 15.88 39.18
C LEU A 10 -13.18 15.95 37.87
N SER A 11 -11.87 16.17 37.96
CA SER A 11 -10.96 16.05 36.82
C SER A 11 -10.74 14.57 36.56
N LEU A 12 -11.31 14.06 35.48
CA LEU A 12 -10.94 12.75 34.91
C LEU A 12 -9.51 12.86 34.38
N LEU A 13 -8.55 12.32 35.11
CA LEU A 13 -7.22 12.02 34.60
C LEU A 13 -7.35 10.78 33.68
N VAL A 14 -7.38 11.01 32.38
CA VAL A 14 -7.12 9.97 31.40
C VAL A 14 -5.63 9.66 31.50
N LEU A 15 -5.28 8.59 32.22
CA LEU A 15 -3.93 8.01 32.10
C LEU A 15 -3.78 7.37 30.73
N CYS A 16 -3.23 8.13 29.79
CA CYS A 16 -2.65 7.57 28.60
C CYS A 16 -1.42 6.76 29.02
N CYS A 17 -1.53 5.43 29.07
CA CYS A 17 -0.40 4.54 29.23
C CYS A 17 0.39 4.55 27.90
N THR A 18 1.26 5.54 27.72
CA THR A 18 2.29 5.48 26.67
C THR A 18 3.33 4.46 27.11
N GLY A 19 3.13 3.19 26.76
CA GLY A 19 4.19 2.20 26.76
C GLY A 19 5.28 2.68 25.81
N LYS A 20 6.52 2.84 26.30
CA LYS A 20 7.66 3.09 25.42
C LYS A 20 7.71 1.95 24.39
N PRO A 21 7.82 2.23 23.08
CA PRO A 21 8.04 1.18 22.09
C PRO A 21 9.28 0.37 22.49
N SER A 22 9.19 -0.96 22.36
CA SER A 22 10.36 -1.81 22.59
C SER A 22 11.44 -1.45 21.57
N GLN A 23 12.69 -1.34 22.03
CA GLN A 23 13.82 -0.79 21.28
C GLN A 23 14.27 -1.64 20.08
N ASP A 24 13.57 -2.76 19.78
CA ASP A 24 13.96 -3.79 18.81
C ASP A 24 12.90 -4.07 17.70
N ARG A 25 11.85 -3.25 17.56
CA ARG A 25 10.87 -3.41 16.47
C ARG A 25 11.40 -2.74 15.20
N ALA A 26 11.51 -3.50 14.11
CA ALA A 26 11.79 -2.91 12.81
C ALA A 26 10.63 -1.94 12.46
N TRP A 27 10.96 -0.77 11.89
CA TRP A 27 9.94 0.22 11.51
C TRP A 27 8.92 -0.37 10.53
N THR A 28 9.33 -1.35 9.71
CA THR A 28 8.46 -2.05 8.75
C THR A 28 7.42 -2.95 9.41
N ASP A 29 7.62 -3.38 10.66
CA ASP A 29 6.69 -4.31 11.33
C ASP A 29 5.40 -3.65 11.79
N THR A 30 5.48 -2.36 12.11
CA THR A 30 4.34 -1.57 12.60
C THR A 30 3.70 -0.72 11.52
N SER A 31 4.37 -0.57 10.37
CA SER A 31 4.04 0.41 9.36
C SER A 31 2.67 0.21 8.74
N VAL A 32 1.97 1.31 8.59
CA VAL A 32 0.76 1.47 7.80
C VAL A 32 1.13 2.16 6.49
N VAL A 33 0.75 1.55 5.38
CA VAL A 33 1.00 2.09 4.04
C VAL A 33 -0.18 2.95 3.61
N TYR A 34 0.10 4.12 3.07
CA TYR A 34 -0.88 4.96 2.40
C TYR A 34 -0.53 5.07 0.91
N GLU A 35 -1.42 4.59 0.07
CA GLU A 35 -1.30 4.68 -1.38
C GLU A 35 -1.83 6.02 -1.86
N LEU A 36 -0.92 6.88 -2.34
CA LEU A 36 -1.19 8.24 -2.73
C LEU A 36 -1.13 8.39 -4.25
N ASN A 37 -2.28 8.68 -4.84
CA ASN A 37 -2.39 9.04 -6.24
C ASN A 37 -2.26 10.56 -6.39
N VAL A 38 -1.10 11.06 -6.80
CA VAL A 38 -0.84 12.52 -6.89
C VAL A 38 -1.87 13.25 -7.76
N ARG A 39 -2.27 12.65 -8.90
CA ARG A 39 -3.27 13.24 -9.83
C ARG A 39 -4.63 13.45 -9.15
N GLN A 40 -5.04 12.49 -8.30
CA GLN A 40 -6.39 12.44 -7.73
C GLN A 40 -6.46 12.96 -6.29
N PHE A 41 -5.31 13.11 -5.61
CA PHE A 41 -5.26 13.41 -4.19
C PHE A 41 -5.79 14.81 -3.85
N THR A 42 -5.56 15.78 -4.72
CA THR A 42 -6.04 17.15 -4.54
C THR A 42 -6.55 17.72 -5.87
N PRO A 43 -7.42 18.74 -5.86
CA PRO A 43 -7.85 19.39 -7.09
C PRO A 43 -6.71 19.90 -7.97
N GLU A 44 -5.60 20.34 -7.36
CA GLU A 44 -4.41 20.76 -8.10
C GLU A 44 -3.67 19.57 -8.73
N GLY A 45 -3.66 18.41 -8.05
CA GLY A 45 -2.98 17.20 -8.51
C GLY A 45 -1.46 17.36 -8.60
N THR A 46 -0.84 18.03 -7.63
CA THR A 46 0.59 18.37 -7.65
C THR A 46 1.29 17.96 -6.35
N PHE A 47 2.63 17.78 -6.39
CA PHE A 47 3.44 17.52 -5.20
C PHE A 47 3.28 18.62 -4.14
N ALA A 48 3.27 19.88 -4.55
CA ALA A 48 3.10 21.01 -3.63
C ALA A 48 1.73 20.99 -2.92
N ALA A 49 0.69 20.53 -3.61
CA ALA A 49 -0.63 20.36 -3.00
C ALA A 49 -0.68 19.14 -2.07
N ALA A 50 -0.11 18.02 -2.49
CA ALA A 50 0.01 16.81 -1.66
C ALA A 50 0.83 17.08 -0.40
N GLN A 51 1.92 17.84 -0.49
CA GLN A 51 2.74 18.24 0.65
C GLN A 51 1.92 18.94 1.75
N ARG A 52 0.94 19.77 1.39
CA ARG A 52 0.07 20.44 2.37
C ARG A 52 -0.84 19.49 3.16
N GLN A 53 -1.02 18.25 2.68
CA GLN A 53 -1.82 17.22 3.34
C GLN A 53 -0.99 16.29 4.25
N LEU A 54 0.33 16.39 4.26
CA LEU A 54 1.20 15.54 5.09
C LEU A 54 0.85 15.59 6.58
N PRO A 55 0.55 16.78 7.20
CA PRO A 55 0.16 16.81 8.61
C PRO A 55 -1.07 15.94 8.91
N ARG A 56 -2.09 15.94 8.03
CA ARG A 56 -3.28 15.11 8.18
C ARG A 56 -2.96 13.61 8.10
N LEU A 57 -2.10 13.21 7.17
CA LEU A 57 -1.65 11.80 7.09
C LEU A 57 -0.84 11.39 8.31
N LYS A 58 -0.12 12.35 8.92
CA LYS A 58 0.61 12.09 10.17
C LYS A 58 -0.34 11.91 11.36
N GLU A 59 -1.39 12.71 11.46
CA GLU A 59 -2.45 12.56 12.46
C GLU A 59 -3.17 11.21 12.29
N LEU A 60 -3.43 10.78 11.04
CA LEU A 60 -3.99 9.47 10.72
C LEU A 60 -3.10 8.30 11.16
N GLY A 61 -1.80 8.54 11.42
CA GLY A 61 -0.85 7.51 11.81
C GLY A 61 -0.21 6.75 10.66
N VAL A 62 -0.17 7.32 9.46
CA VAL A 62 0.54 6.75 8.31
C VAL A 62 2.06 6.77 8.54
N ASP A 63 2.74 5.71 8.13
CA ASP A 63 4.21 5.58 8.21
C ASP A 63 4.87 5.60 6.84
N ILE A 64 4.30 4.90 5.87
CA ILE A 64 4.83 4.78 4.51
C ILE A 64 3.86 5.45 3.54
N ILE A 65 4.35 6.42 2.79
CA ILE A 65 3.63 6.98 1.64
C ILE A 65 4.12 6.26 0.40
N TRP A 66 3.25 5.46 -0.22
CA TRP A 66 3.49 4.90 -1.54
C TRP A 66 2.89 5.85 -2.57
N LEU A 67 3.76 6.53 -3.32
CA LEU A 67 3.36 7.32 -4.47
C LEU A 67 3.11 6.40 -5.67
N MET A 68 1.89 6.38 -6.21
CA MET A 68 1.61 5.79 -7.52
C MET A 68 2.55 6.39 -8.57
N PRO A 69 2.72 5.79 -9.77
CA PRO A 69 3.77 6.22 -10.69
C PRO A 69 3.74 7.73 -10.95
N ILE A 70 4.89 8.37 -10.74
CA ILE A 70 5.05 9.83 -10.81
C ILE A 70 5.74 10.31 -12.08
N TYR A 71 6.01 9.41 -13.01
CA TYR A 71 6.86 9.61 -14.17
C TYR A 71 6.10 10.21 -15.35
N PRO A 72 6.81 10.84 -16.34
CA PRO A 72 6.20 11.22 -17.60
C PRO A 72 5.52 10.05 -18.29
N ILE A 73 4.30 10.27 -18.78
CA ILE A 73 3.45 9.26 -19.41
C ILE A 73 3.60 9.32 -20.93
N GLY A 74 3.62 8.15 -21.59
CA GLY A 74 3.65 8.05 -23.04
C GLY A 74 2.48 8.75 -23.74
N GLU A 75 2.68 9.14 -24.99
CA GLU A 75 1.67 9.78 -25.84
C GLU A 75 1.16 8.85 -26.93
N LEU A 76 2.00 7.91 -27.39
CA LEU A 76 1.63 6.92 -28.38
C LEU A 76 0.70 5.86 -27.74
N GLU A 77 -0.43 5.60 -28.39
CA GLU A 77 -1.48 4.67 -27.93
C GLU A 77 -2.05 5.03 -26.54
N ARG A 78 -1.95 6.30 -26.15
CA ARG A 78 -2.44 6.81 -24.87
C ARG A 78 -3.91 6.53 -24.67
N LYS A 79 -4.28 5.93 -23.54
CA LYS A 79 -5.66 5.71 -23.13
C LYS A 79 -6.20 6.96 -22.41
N GLY A 80 -7.45 7.32 -22.66
CA GLY A 80 -8.07 8.54 -22.11
C GLY A 80 -7.36 9.83 -22.50
N SER A 81 -7.59 10.91 -21.78
CA SER A 81 -6.97 12.21 -22.08
C SER A 81 -5.57 12.35 -21.49
N LEU A 82 -5.32 11.76 -20.31
CA LEU A 82 -4.08 11.93 -19.55
C LEU A 82 -3.20 10.66 -19.52
N GLY A 83 -3.73 9.53 -19.95
CA GLY A 83 -3.00 8.26 -20.04
C GLY A 83 -2.85 7.51 -18.72
N SER A 84 -2.39 6.27 -18.84
CA SER A 84 -2.06 5.40 -17.71
C SER A 84 -0.79 5.87 -17.02
N TYR A 85 -0.81 5.92 -15.69
CA TYR A 85 0.38 6.14 -14.86
C TYR A 85 1.48 5.10 -15.14
N TYR A 86 1.09 3.91 -15.56
CA TYR A 86 1.98 2.77 -15.81
C TYR A 86 2.58 2.76 -17.21
N ALA A 87 2.15 3.63 -18.14
CA ALA A 87 2.74 3.80 -19.45
C ALA A 87 3.93 4.78 -19.40
N ILE A 88 5.04 4.35 -18.79
CA ILE A 88 6.18 5.23 -18.44
C ILE A 88 6.99 5.58 -19.67
N ARG A 89 7.19 6.88 -19.91
CA ARG A 89 8.02 7.44 -21.00
C ARG A 89 9.44 7.81 -20.57
N ASP A 90 9.63 8.17 -19.30
CA ASP A 90 10.95 8.49 -18.72
C ASP A 90 10.99 8.11 -17.25
N TYR A 91 11.88 7.20 -16.88
CA TYR A 91 12.04 6.75 -15.49
C TYR A 91 12.78 7.72 -14.58
N CYS A 92 13.45 8.74 -15.14
CA CYS A 92 14.35 9.63 -14.41
C CYS A 92 13.83 11.07 -14.30
N ASP A 93 12.56 11.29 -14.59
CA ASP A 93 11.89 12.57 -14.44
C ASP A 93 10.50 12.40 -13.80
N VAL A 94 9.85 13.50 -13.45
CA VAL A 94 8.48 13.53 -12.93
C VAL A 94 7.50 13.98 -14.01
N ASN A 95 6.27 13.49 -13.93
CA ASN A 95 5.19 13.96 -14.78
C ASN A 95 5.01 15.49 -14.59
N PRO A 96 5.11 16.30 -15.66
CA PRO A 96 4.98 17.75 -15.56
C PRO A 96 3.62 18.21 -15.00
N GLU A 97 2.58 17.36 -15.06
CA GLU A 97 1.29 17.65 -14.40
C GLU A 97 1.43 17.73 -12.87
N PHE A 98 2.39 17.02 -12.27
CA PHE A 98 2.59 16.95 -10.82
C PHE A 98 3.55 18.02 -10.30
N GLY A 99 4.29 18.66 -11.20
CA GLY A 99 5.32 19.65 -10.90
C GLY A 99 6.67 19.32 -11.52
N THR A 100 7.74 19.72 -10.84
CA THR A 100 9.13 19.51 -11.25
C THR A 100 9.84 18.54 -10.30
N LEU A 101 11.04 18.08 -10.68
CA LEU A 101 11.92 17.32 -9.76
C LEU A 101 12.21 18.10 -8.46
N ALA A 102 12.31 19.45 -8.53
CA ALA A 102 12.48 20.26 -7.33
C ALA A 102 11.24 20.25 -6.41
N ASP A 103 10.03 20.20 -6.98
CA ASP A 103 8.80 20.06 -6.21
C ASP A 103 8.70 18.68 -5.56
N PHE A 104 9.13 17.62 -6.26
CA PHE A 104 9.25 16.28 -5.66
C PHE A 104 10.29 16.27 -4.52
N ASP A 105 11.47 16.84 -4.73
CA ASP A 105 12.51 16.91 -3.70
C ASP A 105 12.01 17.67 -2.45
N ALA A 106 11.23 18.74 -2.62
CA ALA A 106 10.61 19.47 -1.52
C ALA A 106 9.55 18.63 -0.79
N PHE A 107 8.70 17.90 -1.53
CA PHE A 107 7.72 16.97 -0.95
C PHE A 107 8.43 15.88 -0.13
N LEU A 108 9.48 15.24 -0.70
CA LEU A 108 10.23 14.19 -0.04
C LEU A 108 10.91 14.67 1.24
N ALA A 109 11.54 15.85 1.19
CA ALA A 109 12.19 16.45 2.35
C ALA A 109 11.19 16.76 3.48
N GLU A 110 10.01 17.29 3.14
CA GLU A 110 8.95 17.56 4.13
C GLU A 110 8.37 16.27 4.69
N ALA A 111 8.12 15.26 3.85
CA ALA A 111 7.67 13.96 4.32
C ALA A 111 8.66 13.34 5.31
N HIS A 112 9.95 13.37 5.01
CA HIS A 112 10.99 12.90 5.92
C HIS A 112 11.06 13.72 7.21
N ALA A 113 10.91 15.05 7.14
CA ALA A 113 10.89 15.93 8.32
C ALA A 113 9.73 15.59 9.27
N GLN A 114 8.59 15.11 8.75
CA GLN A 114 7.46 14.63 9.54
C GLN A 114 7.57 13.15 9.93
N GLY A 115 8.64 12.45 9.52
CA GLY A 115 8.93 11.06 9.90
C GLY A 115 8.30 10.01 9.01
N PHE A 116 7.79 10.37 7.84
CA PHE A 116 7.32 9.40 6.85
C PHE A 116 8.48 8.71 6.14
N LYS A 117 8.23 7.51 5.65
CA LYS A 117 8.98 6.87 4.57
C LYS A 117 8.23 7.08 3.26
N VAL A 118 8.97 7.30 2.18
CA VAL A 118 8.38 7.50 0.84
C VAL A 118 8.92 6.45 -0.10
N ILE A 119 8.02 5.66 -0.67
CA ILE A 119 8.35 4.67 -1.70
C ILE A 119 7.69 5.06 -3.02
N LEU A 120 8.35 4.70 -4.12
CA LEU A 120 7.84 4.96 -5.47
C LEU A 120 7.28 3.68 -6.08
N ASP A 121 6.20 3.82 -6.82
CA ASP A 121 5.74 2.76 -7.71
C ASP A 121 6.74 2.57 -8.84
N TRP A 122 7.14 1.33 -9.10
CA TRP A 122 8.20 0.99 -10.05
C TRP A 122 7.73 -0.02 -11.07
N VAL A 123 7.63 0.40 -12.32
CA VAL A 123 7.14 -0.39 -13.44
C VAL A 123 8.33 -0.99 -14.20
N ALA A 124 8.80 -2.16 -13.78
CA ALA A 124 9.96 -2.80 -14.40
C ALA A 124 9.62 -3.71 -15.57
N ASN A 125 8.36 -4.12 -15.72
CA ASN A 125 7.95 -5.08 -16.75
C ASN A 125 7.87 -4.49 -18.17
N HIS A 126 7.54 -3.20 -18.29
CA HIS A 126 7.24 -2.54 -19.55
C HIS A 126 7.50 -1.04 -19.51
N THR A 127 7.51 -0.41 -20.67
CA THR A 127 7.52 1.06 -20.83
C THR A 127 6.34 1.49 -21.70
N SER A 128 6.16 2.80 -21.91
CA SER A 128 5.30 3.26 -23.01
C SER A 128 5.89 2.90 -24.38
N PRO A 129 5.08 2.81 -25.46
CA PRO A 129 5.58 2.49 -26.78
C PRO A 129 6.46 3.59 -27.40
N ASP A 130 6.38 4.82 -26.90
CA ASP A 130 7.21 5.96 -27.31
C ASP A 130 8.34 6.28 -26.31
N HIS A 131 8.65 5.34 -25.41
CA HIS A 131 9.83 5.47 -24.54
C HIS A 131 11.10 5.57 -25.41
N PRO A 132 12.08 6.44 -25.08
CA PRO A 132 13.30 6.62 -25.86
C PRO A 132 14.10 5.32 -26.11
N TRP A 133 13.96 4.32 -25.26
CA TRP A 133 14.62 3.03 -25.47
C TRP A 133 14.06 2.25 -26.67
N VAL A 134 12.79 2.42 -27.03
CA VAL A 134 12.14 1.67 -28.13
C VAL A 134 12.85 1.91 -29.48
N THR A 135 13.31 3.14 -29.71
CA THR A 135 13.99 3.55 -30.95
C THR A 135 15.48 3.80 -30.78
N GLY A 136 15.93 4.13 -29.57
CA GLY A 136 17.32 4.50 -29.28
C GLY A 136 18.20 3.35 -28.79
N LYS A 137 17.63 2.18 -28.51
CA LYS A 137 18.33 0.98 -28.04
C LYS A 137 18.14 -0.15 -29.05
N PRO A 138 18.98 -1.23 -28.98
CA PRO A 138 18.82 -2.42 -29.84
C PRO A 138 17.39 -2.99 -29.76
N ALA A 139 16.90 -3.51 -30.88
CA ALA A 139 15.54 -4.03 -30.99
C ALA A 139 15.24 -5.14 -29.99
N GLU A 140 16.24 -5.88 -29.56
CA GLU A 140 16.19 -6.99 -28.60
C GLU A 140 15.88 -6.55 -27.17
N TRP A 141 15.91 -5.25 -26.89
CA TRP A 141 15.49 -4.72 -25.57
C TRP A 141 14.02 -4.94 -25.29
N TYR A 142 13.22 -5.13 -26.36
CA TYR A 142 11.79 -5.36 -26.26
C TYR A 142 11.41 -6.68 -26.92
N TYR A 143 10.40 -7.35 -26.37
CA TYR A 143 9.74 -8.41 -27.10
C TYR A 143 9.04 -7.81 -28.33
N ARG A 144 9.19 -8.48 -29.49
CA ARG A 144 8.63 -8.02 -30.77
C ARG A 144 7.94 -9.17 -31.51
N ASP A 145 6.90 -8.80 -32.27
CA ASP A 145 6.23 -9.73 -33.18
C ASP A 145 7.07 -9.98 -34.47
N SER A 146 6.57 -10.81 -35.37
CA SER A 146 7.24 -11.14 -36.62
C SER A 146 7.34 -9.95 -37.60
N LEU A 147 6.61 -8.87 -37.37
CA LEU A 147 6.65 -7.62 -38.13
C LEU A 147 7.56 -6.57 -37.48
N GLY A 148 8.11 -6.87 -36.33
CA GLY A 148 9.01 -5.98 -35.60
C GLY A 148 8.29 -4.98 -34.67
N HIS A 149 6.97 -5.07 -34.50
CA HIS A 149 6.25 -4.25 -33.53
C HIS A 149 6.48 -4.76 -32.08
N THR A 150 6.56 -3.86 -31.13
CA THR A 150 6.63 -4.22 -29.71
C THR A 150 5.37 -4.98 -29.28
N ILE A 151 5.55 -6.00 -28.42
CA ILE A 151 4.43 -6.79 -27.91
C ILE A 151 3.76 -6.04 -26.76
N VAL A 152 2.43 -6.04 -26.76
CA VAL A 152 1.57 -5.64 -25.64
C VAL A 152 1.23 -6.88 -24.80
N GLU A 153 0.86 -6.68 -23.54
CA GLU A 153 0.33 -7.72 -22.67
C GLU A 153 -1.14 -7.44 -22.38
N TYR A 154 -1.94 -8.48 -22.32
CA TYR A 154 -3.38 -8.38 -22.09
C TYR A 154 -4.03 -7.35 -23.05
N ASP A 155 -4.81 -6.43 -22.51
CA ASP A 155 -5.41 -5.28 -23.18
C ASP A 155 -4.63 -3.96 -22.98
N TRP A 156 -3.37 -4.04 -22.49
CA TRP A 156 -2.51 -2.88 -22.20
C TRP A 156 -1.85 -2.38 -23.49
N THR A 157 -2.65 -1.81 -24.39
CA THR A 157 -2.19 -1.37 -25.72
C THR A 157 -1.22 -0.19 -25.68
N ASP A 158 -1.15 0.50 -24.55
CA ASP A 158 -0.32 1.66 -24.27
C ASP A 158 1.05 1.31 -23.65
N ILE A 159 1.46 0.02 -23.72
CA ILE A 159 2.76 -0.44 -23.22
C ILE A 159 3.58 -1.20 -24.27
N ALA A 160 4.87 -1.31 -24.01
CA ALA A 160 5.84 -2.14 -24.74
C ALA A 160 6.62 -3.02 -23.74
N LYS A 161 6.53 -4.35 -23.87
CA LYS A 161 7.13 -5.30 -22.94
C LYS A 161 8.65 -5.35 -23.08
N LEU A 162 9.37 -5.18 -21.97
CA LEU A 162 10.83 -5.27 -21.89
C LEU A 162 11.32 -6.72 -21.93
N ASN A 163 12.48 -6.94 -22.55
CA ASN A 163 13.10 -8.25 -22.70
C ASN A 163 14.37 -8.38 -21.85
N TYR A 164 14.24 -8.91 -20.67
CA TYR A 164 15.35 -9.14 -19.71
C TYR A 164 16.30 -10.27 -20.10
N SER A 165 16.08 -10.99 -21.23
CA SER A 165 17.11 -11.88 -21.77
C SER A 165 18.31 -11.09 -22.32
N THR A 166 18.15 -9.79 -22.51
CA THR A 166 19.19 -8.80 -22.84
C THR A 166 19.69 -8.18 -21.54
N PRO A 167 20.91 -8.49 -21.05
CA PRO A 167 21.40 -8.06 -19.74
C PRO A 167 21.40 -6.55 -19.53
N GLU A 168 21.65 -5.78 -20.60
CA GLU A 168 21.71 -4.33 -20.60
C GLU A 168 20.34 -3.68 -20.23
N VAL A 169 19.23 -4.38 -20.42
CA VAL A 169 17.90 -3.95 -19.98
C VAL A 169 17.88 -3.87 -18.45
N GLY A 170 18.34 -4.94 -17.79
CA GLY A 170 18.40 -4.98 -16.31
C GLY A 170 19.37 -3.93 -15.74
N GLU A 171 20.51 -3.70 -16.40
CA GLU A 171 21.47 -2.67 -15.99
C GLU A 171 20.86 -1.26 -16.09
N ALA A 172 20.24 -0.94 -17.22
CA ALA A 172 19.60 0.36 -17.42
C ALA A 172 18.43 0.59 -16.46
N MET A 173 17.62 -0.45 -16.22
CA MET A 173 16.52 -0.38 -15.27
C MET A 173 17.03 -0.13 -13.85
N ARG A 174 18.09 -0.81 -13.43
CA ARG A 174 18.75 -0.58 -12.13
C ARG A 174 19.34 0.83 -12.02
N ASP A 175 19.91 1.37 -13.10
CA ASP A 175 20.45 2.73 -13.14
C ASP A 175 19.35 3.78 -12.93
N CYS A 176 18.17 3.55 -13.49
CA CYS A 176 17.01 4.40 -13.25
C CYS A 176 16.54 4.32 -11.78
N MET A 177 16.53 3.12 -11.16
CA MET A 177 16.23 3.00 -9.73
C MET A 177 17.26 3.75 -8.87
N ARG A 178 18.56 3.66 -9.21
CA ARG A 178 19.64 4.40 -8.53
C ARG A 178 19.44 5.91 -8.55
N PHE A 179 18.87 6.46 -9.62
CA PHE A 179 18.58 7.88 -9.71
C PHE A 179 17.68 8.32 -8.55
N TRP A 180 16.65 7.53 -8.21
CA TRP A 180 15.73 7.81 -7.12
C TRP A 180 16.31 7.48 -5.74
N VAL A 181 17.08 6.39 -5.64
CA VAL A 181 17.83 6.07 -4.40
C VAL A 181 18.75 7.22 -4.01
N LYS A 182 19.48 7.80 -4.96
CA LYS A 182 20.35 8.97 -4.72
C LYS A 182 19.59 10.23 -4.33
N ARG A 183 18.30 10.34 -4.69
CA ARG A 183 17.41 11.42 -4.24
C ARG A 183 16.87 11.20 -2.83
N GLY A 184 17.04 10.00 -2.29
CA GLY A 184 16.70 9.70 -0.91
C GLY A 184 15.39 8.97 -0.69
N VAL A 185 14.73 8.43 -1.74
CA VAL A 185 13.53 7.58 -1.55
C VAL A 185 13.84 6.38 -0.65
N ASP A 186 12.83 5.90 0.07
CA ASP A 186 12.99 4.83 1.06
C ASP A 186 12.69 3.44 0.52
N GLY A 187 12.31 3.33 -0.75
CA GLY A 187 12.04 2.05 -1.38
C GLY A 187 11.16 2.13 -2.60
N PHE A 188 10.63 0.96 -2.98
CA PHE A 188 9.81 0.81 -4.18
C PHE A 188 8.67 -0.18 -3.96
N ARG A 189 7.49 0.12 -4.51
CA ARG A 189 6.46 -0.86 -4.81
C ARG A 189 6.66 -1.28 -6.27
N CYS A 190 6.89 -2.54 -6.51
CA CYS A 190 7.21 -3.03 -7.84
C CYS A 190 5.98 -3.64 -8.52
N ASP A 191 5.54 -2.96 -9.57
CA ASP A 191 4.40 -3.32 -10.41
C ASP A 191 4.63 -4.67 -11.07
N VAL A 192 3.61 -5.55 -11.05
CA VAL A 192 3.63 -6.94 -11.56
C VAL A 192 4.99 -7.63 -11.40
N ALA A 193 5.57 -7.51 -10.20
CA ALA A 193 6.94 -7.95 -9.90
C ALA A 193 7.20 -9.41 -10.30
N TYR A 194 6.17 -10.26 -10.25
CA TYR A 194 6.24 -11.67 -10.63
C TYR A 194 6.44 -11.90 -12.13
N GLN A 195 6.19 -10.89 -12.98
CA GLN A 195 6.43 -10.98 -14.43
C GLN A 195 7.85 -10.59 -14.83
N VAL A 196 8.60 -9.95 -13.92
CA VAL A 196 10.01 -9.62 -14.10
C VAL A 196 10.87 -10.76 -13.59
N PRO A 197 11.95 -11.18 -14.28
CA PRO A 197 12.73 -12.34 -13.87
C PRO A 197 13.28 -12.24 -12.46
N GLN A 198 13.16 -13.32 -11.68
CA GLN A 198 13.67 -13.42 -10.29
C GLN A 198 15.14 -12.98 -10.19
N ALA A 199 16.00 -13.40 -11.12
CA ALA A 199 17.41 -13.04 -11.14
C ALA A 199 17.68 -11.53 -11.23
N PHE A 200 16.76 -10.76 -11.83
CA PHE A 200 16.85 -9.30 -11.86
C PHE A 200 16.68 -8.74 -10.44
N TRP A 201 15.65 -9.18 -9.71
CA TRP A 201 15.40 -8.71 -8.36
C TRP A 201 16.50 -9.14 -7.38
N GLU A 202 16.91 -10.42 -7.43
CA GLU A 202 18.01 -10.97 -6.61
C GLU A 202 19.32 -10.20 -6.79
N SER A 203 19.61 -9.72 -8.00
CA SER A 203 20.81 -8.94 -8.29
C SER A 203 20.66 -7.44 -8.06
N THR A 204 19.41 -6.93 -8.01
CA THR A 204 19.13 -5.48 -7.94
C THR A 204 18.89 -5.02 -6.52
N ILE A 205 18.00 -5.68 -5.78
CA ILE A 205 17.59 -5.25 -4.43
C ILE A 205 18.79 -5.13 -3.47
N PRO A 206 19.67 -6.14 -3.35
CA PRO A 206 20.82 -6.03 -2.45
C PRO A 206 21.76 -4.87 -2.82
N VAL A 207 22.00 -4.65 -4.11
CA VAL A 207 22.88 -3.56 -4.59
C VAL A 207 22.28 -2.20 -4.24
N LEU A 208 20.98 -2.00 -4.45
CA LEU A 208 20.33 -0.74 -4.12
C LEU A 208 20.32 -0.47 -2.60
N ARG A 209 20.14 -1.51 -1.77
CA ARG A 209 20.24 -1.39 -0.30
C ARG A 209 21.63 -1.00 0.14
N GLU A 210 22.67 -1.62 -0.44
CA GLU A 210 24.08 -1.26 -0.16
C GLU A 210 24.38 0.17 -0.57
N GLU A 211 24.00 0.58 -1.79
CA GLU A 211 24.23 1.93 -2.31
C GLU A 211 23.45 3.02 -1.55
N ALA A 212 22.26 2.71 -1.06
CA ALA A 212 21.46 3.63 -0.25
C ALA A 212 22.10 3.93 1.11
N GLY A 213 22.88 2.99 1.67
CA GLY A 213 23.47 3.11 3.00
C GLY A 213 22.45 3.26 4.13
N LYS A 214 21.19 2.90 3.87
CA LYS A 214 20.06 2.93 4.80
C LYS A 214 19.13 1.76 4.53
N GLU A 215 18.27 1.44 5.50
CA GLU A 215 17.21 0.46 5.29
C GLU A 215 16.24 0.94 4.20
N MET A 216 15.97 0.07 3.22
CA MET A 216 15.03 0.30 2.13
C MET A 216 13.93 -0.75 2.15
N TYR A 217 12.73 -0.35 1.79
CA TYR A 217 11.55 -1.19 1.75
C TYR A 217 11.15 -1.52 0.31
N PHE A 218 10.99 -2.82 0.03
CA PHE A 218 10.56 -3.31 -1.27
C PHE A 218 9.24 -4.08 -1.15
N LEU A 219 8.20 -3.58 -1.78
CA LEU A 219 6.88 -4.18 -1.86
C LEU A 219 6.67 -4.76 -3.26
N ALA A 220 6.40 -6.05 -3.36
CA ALA A 220 6.08 -6.70 -4.63
C ALA A 220 4.56 -6.78 -4.85
N GLU A 221 4.10 -6.31 -5.99
CA GLU A 221 2.82 -6.77 -6.50
C GLU A 221 2.98 -8.18 -7.07
N GLY A 222 2.48 -9.15 -6.33
CA GLY A 222 2.55 -10.58 -6.61
C GLY A 222 2.33 -11.40 -5.34
N GLU A 223 2.06 -12.69 -5.50
CA GLU A 223 1.85 -13.64 -4.39
C GLU A 223 2.85 -14.80 -4.42
N GLU A 224 3.78 -14.81 -5.37
CA GLU A 224 4.80 -15.85 -5.51
C GLU A 224 5.76 -15.81 -4.32
N THR A 225 5.98 -16.95 -3.69
CA THR A 225 6.83 -17.05 -2.48
C THR A 225 8.29 -16.69 -2.75
N TRP A 226 8.78 -16.94 -3.96
CA TRP A 226 10.14 -16.61 -4.37
C TRP A 226 10.45 -15.10 -4.33
N LEU A 227 9.41 -14.24 -4.33
CA LEU A 227 9.60 -12.79 -4.19
C LEU A 227 10.26 -12.45 -2.85
N HIS A 228 9.91 -13.16 -1.76
CA HIS A 228 10.59 -13.00 -0.48
C HIS A 228 12.06 -13.45 -0.54
N ASP A 229 12.35 -14.57 -1.23
CA ASP A 229 13.72 -15.05 -1.45
C ASP A 229 14.53 -14.06 -2.29
N ALA A 230 13.90 -13.37 -3.26
CA ALA A 230 14.52 -12.35 -4.08
C ALA A 230 14.79 -11.02 -3.33
N GLY A 231 14.34 -10.89 -2.09
CA GLY A 231 14.64 -9.77 -1.21
C GLY A 231 13.52 -8.75 -1.00
N PHE A 232 12.30 -9.04 -1.43
CA PHE A 232 11.15 -8.20 -1.10
C PHE A 232 10.76 -8.34 0.37
N ASP A 233 10.46 -7.22 1.02
CA ASP A 233 10.01 -7.16 2.41
C ASP A 233 8.54 -7.55 2.56
N ALA A 234 7.73 -7.26 1.54
CA ALA A 234 6.32 -7.60 1.52
C ALA A 234 5.84 -7.98 0.12
N THR A 235 4.77 -8.77 0.10
CA THR A 235 4.03 -9.18 -1.11
C THR A 235 2.55 -8.88 -0.93
N TYR A 236 1.80 -8.77 -2.02
CA TYR A 236 0.36 -8.57 -1.94
C TYR A 236 -0.37 -9.80 -1.39
N ALA A 237 -1.49 -9.57 -0.73
CA ALA A 237 -2.42 -10.61 -0.26
C ALA A 237 -3.70 -10.64 -1.11
N TRP A 238 -3.57 -10.83 -2.43
CA TRP A 238 -4.70 -10.84 -3.37
C TRP A 238 -5.76 -11.89 -3.01
N LYS A 239 -5.32 -13.12 -2.67
CA LYS A 239 -6.26 -14.18 -2.22
C LYS A 239 -7.05 -13.76 -1.00
N PHE A 240 -6.41 -13.04 -0.07
CA PHE A 240 -7.10 -12.53 1.10
C PHE A 240 -8.11 -11.45 0.73
N HIS A 241 -7.71 -10.51 -0.12
CA HIS A 241 -8.60 -9.47 -0.64
C HIS A 241 -9.86 -10.07 -1.30
N HIS A 242 -9.67 -11.02 -2.21
CA HIS A 242 -10.81 -11.70 -2.87
C HIS A 242 -11.69 -12.44 -1.85
N LEU A 243 -11.08 -13.15 -0.90
CA LEU A 243 -11.82 -13.85 0.16
C LEU A 243 -12.65 -12.89 1.02
N LEU A 244 -12.14 -11.70 1.33
CA LEU A 244 -12.91 -10.68 2.08
C LEU A 244 -14.14 -10.21 1.29
N ASN A 245 -13.99 -10.00 -0.02
CA ASN A 245 -15.14 -9.68 -0.90
C ASN A 245 -16.15 -10.84 -0.92
N ASP A 246 -15.69 -12.07 -1.07
CA ASP A 246 -16.55 -13.28 -1.08
C ASP A 246 -17.32 -13.43 0.25
N ILE A 247 -16.66 -13.18 1.38
CA ILE A 247 -17.31 -13.20 2.70
C ILE A 247 -18.37 -12.10 2.79
N ALA A 248 -18.04 -10.88 2.41
CA ALA A 248 -18.96 -9.75 2.45
C ALA A 248 -20.20 -9.98 1.58
N GLN A 249 -20.04 -10.72 0.47
CA GLN A 249 -21.11 -11.08 -0.46
C GLN A 249 -21.83 -12.40 -0.12
N GLY A 250 -21.39 -13.09 0.95
CA GLY A 250 -21.97 -14.37 1.38
C GLY A 250 -21.58 -15.57 0.51
N ALA A 251 -20.55 -15.43 -0.33
CA ALA A 251 -19.98 -16.52 -1.15
C ALA A 251 -18.94 -17.36 -0.40
N ALA A 252 -18.37 -16.82 0.69
CA ALA A 252 -17.47 -17.52 1.59
C ALA A 252 -17.85 -17.25 3.06
N ASP A 253 -17.20 -17.93 3.99
CA ASP A 253 -17.54 -17.97 5.40
C ASP A 253 -16.31 -18.02 6.32
N GLY A 254 -16.54 -18.13 7.64
CA GLY A 254 -15.47 -18.22 8.63
C GLY A 254 -14.59 -19.46 8.50
N ASP A 255 -15.13 -20.57 8.02
CA ASP A 255 -14.35 -21.78 7.75
C ASP A 255 -13.40 -21.57 6.56
N SER A 256 -13.84 -20.81 5.56
CA SER A 256 -12.99 -20.40 4.43
C SER A 256 -11.87 -19.48 4.88
N LEU A 257 -12.16 -18.54 5.77
CA LEU A 257 -11.16 -17.64 6.37
C LEU A 257 -10.14 -18.42 7.23
N ALA A 258 -10.59 -19.38 8.03
CA ALA A 258 -9.69 -20.22 8.82
C ALA A 258 -8.77 -21.07 7.93
N ARG A 259 -9.27 -21.61 6.82
CA ARG A 259 -8.44 -22.33 5.83
C ARG A 259 -7.40 -21.40 5.17
N TYR A 260 -7.80 -20.17 4.84
CA TYR A 260 -6.86 -19.19 4.30
C TYR A 260 -5.73 -18.89 5.29
N ILE A 261 -6.06 -18.62 6.56
CA ILE A 261 -5.06 -18.31 7.61
C ILE A 261 -4.06 -19.48 7.74
N ALA A 262 -4.54 -20.74 7.77
CA ALA A 262 -3.67 -21.89 7.84
C ALA A 262 -2.79 -22.04 6.59
N TRP A 263 -3.37 -21.90 5.40
CA TRP A 263 -2.65 -21.94 4.12
C TRP A 263 -1.56 -20.86 4.04
N ASN A 264 -1.89 -19.62 4.44
CA ASN A 264 -0.93 -18.51 4.39
C ASN A 264 0.27 -18.77 5.32
N ALA A 265 0.01 -19.24 6.55
CA ALA A 265 1.05 -19.56 7.51
C ALA A 265 1.94 -20.75 7.09
N GLU A 266 1.41 -21.68 6.29
CA GLU A 266 2.18 -22.81 5.74
C GLU A 266 2.97 -22.47 4.48
N THR A 267 2.49 -21.44 3.74
CA THR A 267 3.02 -21.11 2.42
C THR A 267 4.14 -20.07 2.48
N TYR A 268 4.03 -19.09 3.36
CA TYR A 268 4.96 -17.97 3.44
C TYR A 268 5.91 -18.08 4.62
N PRO A 269 7.12 -17.48 4.56
CA PRO A 269 8.00 -17.34 5.71
C PRO A 269 7.29 -16.72 6.92
N ALA A 270 7.68 -17.12 8.12
CA ALA A 270 7.02 -16.68 9.36
C ALA A 270 7.14 -15.15 9.64
N ASP A 271 8.11 -14.50 9.02
CA ASP A 271 8.35 -13.05 9.08
C ASP A 271 7.90 -12.29 7.82
N ALA A 272 7.30 -13.01 6.85
CA ALA A 272 6.75 -12.40 5.63
C ALA A 272 5.68 -11.36 5.98
N LYS A 273 5.72 -10.23 5.30
CA LYS A 273 4.66 -9.23 5.36
C LYS A 273 3.76 -9.36 4.14
N ARG A 274 2.46 -9.29 4.38
CA ARG A 274 1.45 -9.42 3.34
C ARG A 274 0.63 -8.12 3.29
N LEU A 275 0.72 -7.36 2.20
CA LEU A 275 -0.09 -6.15 2.02
C LEU A 275 -1.56 -6.52 1.99
N SER A 276 -2.29 -6.11 3.03
CA SER A 276 -3.70 -6.42 3.24
C SER A 276 -4.55 -5.16 3.06
N PHE A 277 -5.59 -5.25 2.24
CA PHE A 277 -6.39 -4.09 1.86
C PHE A 277 -7.83 -4.46 1.53
N THR A 278 -8.73 -3.51 1.71
CA THR A 278 -10.11 -3.57 1.23
C THR A 278 -10.28 -2.87 -0.10
N SER A 279 -9.37 -1.94 -0.44
CA SER A 279 -9.31 -1.27 -1.74
C SER A 279 -7.87 -0.86 -2.08
N ASN A 280 -7.60 -0.63 -3.35
CA ASN A 280 -6.41 -0.02 -3.95
C ASN A 280 -6.82 0.68 -5.25
N HIS A 281 -5.86 1.22 -6.01
CA HIS A 281 -6.12 1.92 -7.26
C HIS A 281 -6.81 1.04 -8.33
N ASP A 282 -6.46 -0.25 -8.40
CA ASP A 282 -7.07 -1.19 -9.35
C ASP A 282 -8.50 -1.54 -8.95
N GLU A 283 -8.67 -2.01 -7.72
CA GLU A 283 -9.99 -2.41 -7.23
C GLU A 283 -10.99 -1.26 -7.27
N ASN A 284 -10.57 -0.06 -6.85
CA ASN A 284 -11.42 1.11 -6.88
C ASN A 284 -11.89 1.45 -8.29
N SER A 285 -10.96 1.51 -9.25
CA SER A 285 -11.29 1.94 -10.62
C SER A 285 -12.01 0.87 -11.43
N TRP A 286 -11.64 -0.41 -11.26
CA TRP A 286 -12.09 -1.48 -12.15
C TRP A 286 -13.19 -2.38 -11.54
N SER A 287 -13.12 -2.64 -10.23
CA SER A 287 -14.05 -3.55 -9.54
C SER A 287 -15.14 -2.82 -8.73
N GLY A 288 -14.90 -1.57 -8.39
CA GLY A 288 -15.80 -0.73 -7.59
C GLY A 288 -15.23 -0.30 -6.26
N THR A 289 -15.88 0.67 -5.64
CA THR A 289 -15.51 1.11 -4.30
C THR A 289 -15.65 -0.03 -3.28
N GLU A 290 -14.97 0.08 -2.13
CA GLU A 290 -15.15 -0.92 -1.07
C GLU A 290 -16.61 -0.99 -0.57
N PHE A 291 -17.33 0.13 -0.60
CA PHE A 291 -18.74 0.19 -0.20
C PHE A 291 -19.65 -0.53 -1.20
N GLU A 292 -19.38 -0.41 -2.51
CA GLU A 292 -20.11 -1.18 -3.54
C GLU A 292 -19.84 -2.67 -3.44
N ARG A 293 -18.60 -3.08 -3.12
CA ARG A 293 -18.20 -4.50 -3.08
C ARG A 293 -18.55 -5.17 -1.76
N MET A 294 -18.43 -4.47 -0.64
CA MET A 294 -18.54 -5.04 0.71
C MET A 294 -19.76 -4.53 1.50
N GLY A 295 -20.41 -3.44 1.05
CA GLY A 295 -21.56 -2.87 1.77
C GLY A 295 -21.23 -2.61 3.25
N ASP A 296 -22.15 -2.95 4.14
CA ASP A 296 -22.00 -2.77 5.59
C ASP A 296 -20.88 -3.61 6.22
N ALA A 297 -20.34 -4.61 5.51
CA ALA A 297 -19.25 -5.46 5.99
C ALA A 297 -17.88 -4.77 5.99
N TRP A 298 -17.72 -3.64 5.30
CA TRP A 298 -16.41 -3.01 5.05
C TRP A 298 -15.59 -2.80 6.33
N LYS A 299 -16.19 -2.33 7.46
CA LYS A 299 -15.47 -2.16 8.73
C LYS A 299 -14.94 -3.48 9.29
N ALA A 300 -15.77 -4.52 9.26
CA ALA A 300 -15.38 -5.86 9.72
C ALA A 300 -14.23 -6.44 8.88
N MET A 301 -14.30 -6.27 7.57
CA MET A 301 -13.23 -6.70 6.63
C MET A 301 -11.94 -5.89 6.84
N THR A 302 -12.05 -4.57 7.04
CA THR A 302 -10.89 -3.73 7.37
C THR A 302 -10.24 -4.16 8.68
N VAL A 303 -10.99 -4.47 9.74
CA VAL A 303 -10.43 -5.00 10.99
C VAL A 303 -9.61 -6.25 10.76
N LEU A 304 -10.05 -7.17 9.90
CA LEU A 304 -9.29 -8.36 9.54
C LEU A 304 -7.98 -8.01 8.82
N CYS A 305 -7.99 -7.04 7.91
CA CYS A 305 -6.79 -6.54 7.22
C CYS A 305 -5.73 -5.97 8.21
N TRP A 306 -6.15 -5.48 9.37
CA TRP A 306 -5.28 -4.80 10.33
C TRP A 306 -4.78 -5.71 11.45
N THR A 307 -5.44 -6.84 11.69
CA THR A 307 -5.23 -7.62 12.91
C THR A 307 -4.84 -9.08 12.69
N LEU A 308 -4.99 -9.62 11.46
CA LEU A 308 -4.54 -10.98 11.15
C LEU A 308 -3.00 -11.08 11.11
N PRO A 309 -2.43 -12.30 11.21
CA PRO A 309 -0.98 -12.51 11.08
C PRO A 309 -0.45 -11.97 9.75
N GLU A 310 0.84 -11.59 9.76
CA GLU A 310 1.61 -11.15 8.58
C GLU A 310 1.06 -9.89 7.89
N SER A 311 -0.07 -9.35 8.40
CA SER A 311 -0.74 -8.21 7.79
C SER A 311 0.13 -6.96 7.83
N GLN A 312 0.29 -6.33 6.68
CA GLN A 312 0.71 -4.94 6.52
C GLN A 312 -0.44 -4.17 5.88
N PRO A 313 -1.14 -3.31 6.65
CA PRO A 313 -2.35 -2.68 6.17
C PRO A 313 -2.07 -1.54 5.20
N LEU A 314 -2.95 -1.42 4.21
CA LEU A 314 -2.98 -0.34 3.23
C LEU A 314 -4.23 0.52 3.42
N ILE A 315 -4.06 1.82 3.29
CA ILE A 315 -5.12 2.81 3.09
C ILE A 315 -4.94 3.39 1.70
N TYR A 316 -5.95 3.28 0.84
CA TYR A 316 -5.95 3.93 -0.47
C TYR A 316 -6.55 5.33 -0.37
N THR A 317 -6.07 6.26 -1.18
CA THR A 317 -6.53 7.66 -1.30
C THR A 317 -8.04 7.81 -1.15
N GLY A 318 -8.47 8.44 -0.07
CA GLY A 318 -9.88 8.75 0.19
C GLY A 318 -10.63 7.77 1.07
N GLN A 319 -10.11 6.56 1.34
CA GLN A 319 -10.77 5.61 2.23
C GLN A 319 -10.99 6.17 3.64
N GLU A 320 -10.01 6.90 4.16
CA GLU A 320 -10.03 7.46 5.52
C GLU A 320 -11.05 8.59 5.72
N ILE A 321 -11.70 9.02 4.66
CA ILE A 321 -12.82 9.97 4.72
C ILE A 321 -14.14 9.37 4.22
N GLY A 322 -14.14 8.07 3.86
CA GLY A 322 -15.29 7.38 3.30
C GLY A 322 -15.66 7.89 1.91
N TRP A 323 -14.67 8.19 1.07
CA TRP A 323 -14.89 8.68 -0.29
C TRP A 323 -15.41 7.56 -1.19
N ASP A 324 -16.72 7.44 -1.28
CA ASP A 324 -17.41 6.44 -2.10
C ASP A 324 -17.51 6.89 -3.56
N HIS A 325 -16.36 6.78 -4.25
CA HIS A 325 -16.22 7.22 -5.64
C HIS A 325 -15.19 6.36 -6.38
N ARG A 326 -15.55 5.90 -7.58
CA ARG A 326 -14.63 5.23 -8.49
C ARG A 326 -13.85 6.26 -9.27
N PHE A 327 -12.54 6.33 -9.03
CA PHE A 327 -11.68 7.26 -9.78
C PHE A 327 -11.59 6.86 -11.25
N GLU A 328 -11.71 7.86 -12.12
CA GLU A 328 -11.45 7.70 -13.55
C GLU A 328 -9.93 7.56 -13.78
N PHE A 329 -9.49 6.34 -14.06
CA PHE A 329 -8.06 5.96 -14.06
C PHE A 329 -7.20 6.78 -15.02
N PHE A 330 -7.73 7.12 -16.21
CA PHE A 330 -7.01 7.82 -17.26
C PHE A 330 -7.26 9.33 -17.31
N GLU A 331 -8.02 9.86 -16.36
CA GLU A 331 -8.46 11.25 -16.30
C GLU A 331 -8.06 11.89 -14.98
N LYS A 332 -8.27 13.21 -14.89
CA LYS A 332 -8.16 13.94 -13.61
C LYS A 332 -9.53 14.00 -12.94
N ASP A 333 -9.67 13.26 -11.86
CA ASP A 333 -10.91 13.06 -11.12
C ASP A 333 -10.63 13.15 -9.60
N PRO A 334 -10.23 14.36 -9.12
CA PRO A 334 -9.62 14.49 -7.80
C PRO A 334 -10.64 14.48 -6.66
N VAL A 335 -10.19 14.05 -5.48
CA VAL A 335 -10.94 14.26 -4.24
C VAL A 335 -11.13 15.78 -4.01
N PRO A 336 -12.36 16.27 -3.83
CA PRO A 336 -12.60 17.68 -3.57
C PRO A 336 -11.97 18.13 -2.25
N THR A 337 -11.36 19.31 -2.21
CA THR A 337 -10.66 19.83 -1.02
C THR A 337 -11.52 19.81 0.25
N LEU A 338 -12.81 20.08 0.14
CA LEU A 338 -13.73 20.09 1.28
C LEU A 338 -14.03 18.69 1.85
N SER A 339 -13.75 17.62 1.08
CA SER A 339 -13.94 16.24 1.53
C SER A 339 -12.86 15.80 2.52
N TRP A 340 -11.69 16.44 2.55
CA TRP A 340 -10.60 16.14 3.48
C TRP A 340 -10.86 16.61 4.93
N LYS A 341 -12.09 16.50 5.40
CA LYS A 341 -12.43 16.77 6.80
C LYS A 341 -12.53 15.45 7.57
N ALA A 342 -11.93 15.44 8.75
CA ALA A 342 -12.06 14.32 9.67
C ALA A 342 -13.54 14.02 9.96
N ASN A 343 -13.87 12.73 10.01
CA ASN A 343 -15.21 12.19 10.25
C ASN A 343 -15.12 10.82 10.92
N ASP A 344 -16.23 10.11 11.06
CA ASP A 344 -16.28 8.77 11.68
C ASP A 344 -15.40 7.73 10.98
N TYR A 345 -15.11 7.89 9.66
CA TYR A 345 -14.17 7.03 8.94
C TYR A 345 -12.74 7.34 9.34
N THR A 346 -12.39 8.63 9.44
CA THR A 346 -11.08 9.07 9.90
C THR A 346 -10.80 8.54 11.31
N GLU A 347 -11.73 8.73 12.26
CA GLU A 347 -11.61 8.21 13.63
C GLU A 347 -11.44 6.68 13.66
N PHE A 348 -12.10 5.95 12.77
CA PHE A 348 -11.96 4.50 12.66
C PHE A 348 -10.56 4.09 12.21
N TYR A 349 -10.00 4.75 11.18
CA TYR A 349 -8.65 4.46 10.71
C TYR A 349 -7.59 4.91 11.71
N GLU A 350 -7.75 6.07 12.36
CA GLU A 350 -6.87 6.52 13.46
C GLU A 350 -6.85 5.52 14.62
N TYR A 351 -8.00 4.96 14.98
CA TYR A 351 -8.07 3.91 15.99
C TYR A 351 -7.27 2.66 15.57
N LEU A 352 -7.42 2.20 14.33
CA LEU A 352 -6.71 1.03 13.85
C LEU A 352 -5.19 1.26 13.70
N THR A 353 -4.77 2.44 13.24
CA THR A 353 -3.35 2.80 13.17
C THR A 353 -2.73 2.87 14.57
N GLY A 354 -3.44 3.49 15.51
CA GLY A 354 -3.04 3.51 16.92
C GLY A 354 -2.87 2.10 17.50
N LEU A 355 -3.78 1.18 17.22
CA LEU A 355 -3.64 -0.23 17.64
C LEU A 355 -2.36 -0.87 17.11
N ARG A 356 -2.02 -0.65 15.84
CA ARG A 356 -0.80 -1.20 15.23
C ARG A 356 0.46 -0.66 15.92
N HIS A 357 0.49 0.64 16.18
CA HIS A 357 1.65 1.27 16.82
C HIS A 357 1.81 0.87 18.29
N ASP A 358 0.70 0.79 19.04
CA ASP A 358 0.72 0.58 20.49
C ASP A 358 0.89 -0.90 20.87
N HIS A 359 0.49 -1.85 20.00
CA HIS A 359 0.44 -3.26 20.32
C HIS A 359 1.41 -4.14 19.55
N PRO A 360 2.59 -4.48 20.10
CA PRO A 360 3.51 -5.47 19.52
C PRO A 360 2.84 -6.83 19.25
N ALA A 361 1.73 -7.14 19.89
CA ALA A 361 0.92 -8.31 19.60
C ALA A 361 0.39 -8.33 18.17
N LEU A 362 0.35 -7.19 17.45
CA LEU A 362 -0.08 -7.10 16.04
C LEU A 362 1.09 -7.15 15.05
N ASP A 363 2.34 -7.22 15.50
CA ASP A 363 3.49 -7.34 14.61
C ASP A 363 3.43 -8.66 13.82
N PRO A 364 3.95 -8.72 12.58
CA PRO A 364 3.88 -9.90 11.73
C PRO A 364 4.32 -11.20 12.42
N ALA A 365 5.46 -11.19 13.10
CA ALA A 365 6.04 -12.35 13.79
C ALA A 365 5.41 -12.68 15.16
N SER A 366 4.38 -11.95 15.61
CA SER A 366 3.72 -12.21 16.89
C SER A 366 2.93 -13.52 16.85
N SER A 367 2.77 -14.18 18.02
CA SER A 367 2.04 -15.45 18.07
C SER A 367 0.55 -15.26 17.77
N PHE A 368 0.00 -16.19 17.00
CA PHE A 368 -1.42 -16.27 16.66
C PHE A 368 -2.07 -17.50 17.28
N LYS A 369 -3.29 -17.35 17.76
CA LYS A 369 -4.13 -18.45 18.21
C LYS A 369 -5.57 -18.26 17.81
N LEU A 370 -6.09 -19.14 16.97
CA LEU A 370 -7.52 -19.24 16.70
C LEU A 370 -8.24 -19.70 17.98
N LEU A 371 -9.25 -18.96 18.44
CA LEU A 371 -10.03 -19.26 19.65
C LEU A 371 -11.33 -19.94 19.31
N SER A 372 -12.05 -19.45 18.30
CA SER A 372 -13.26 -20.05 17.77
C SER A 372 -13.47 -19.66 16.32
N VAL A 373 -14.09 -20.54 15.57
CA VAL A 373 -14.54 -20.33 14.19
C VAL A 373 -15.89 -20.99 13.98
N SER A 374 -16.72 -20.32 13.25
CA SER A 374 -17.98 -20.85 12.70
C SER A 374 -18.19 -20.19 11.34
N PRO A 375 -19.13 -20.66 10.51
CA PRO A 375 -19.46 -19.96 9.27
C PRO A 375 -19.77 -18.47 9.47
N GLU A 376 -20.34 -18.09 10.60
CA GLU A 376 -20.84 -16.74 10.87
C GLU A 376 -19.85 -15.85 11.64
N SER A 377 -18.78 -16.41 12.21
CA SER A 377 -17.85 -15.62 13.05
C SER A 377 -16.47 -16.25 13.20
N ILE A 378 -15.47 -15.39 13.44
CA ILE A 378 -14.13 -15.80 13.80
C ILE A 378 -13.67 -15.04 15.06
N SER A 379 -12.95 -15.73 15.95
CA SER A 379 -12.27 -15.10 17.07
C SER A 379 -10.86 -15.66 17.22
N TYR A 380 -9.91 -14.77 17.46
CA TYR A 380 -8.49 -15.13 17.60
C TYR A 380 -7.77 -14.21 18.55
N ARG A 381 -6.58 -14.62 18.93
CA ARG A 381 -5.68 -13.86 19.78
C ARG A 381 -4.31 -13.71 19.15
N ARG A 382 -3.79 -12.50 19.17
CA ARG A 382 -2.39 -12.16 18.90
C ARG A 382 -1.67 -11.90 20.23
N LYS A 383 -0.37 -12.24 20.30
CA LYS A 383 0.40 -12.05 21.55
C LYS A 383 1.89 -11.85 21.27
N ALA A 384 2.46 -10.83 21.93
CA ALA A 384 3.91 -10.59 22.03
C ALA A 384 4.27 -10.30 23.48
N GLY A 385 5.04 -11.19 24.12
CA GLY A 385 5.39 -11.05 25.53
C GLY A 385 4.15 -11.00 26.46
N LYS A 386 3.94 -9.85 27.10
CA LYS A 386 2.76 -9.60 27.97
C LYS A 386 1.60 -8.99 27.20
N ASP A 387 1.87 -8.34 26.07
CA ASP A 387 0.86 -7.70 25.25
C ASP A 387 -0.02 -8.74 24.54
N LYS A 388 -1.33 -8.54 24.57
CA LYS A 388 -2.33 -9.44 23.99
C LYS A 388 -3.46 -8.65 23.35
N VAL A 389 -3.75 -8.96 22.12
CA VAL A 389 -4.91 -8.45 21.40
C VAL A 389 -5.83 -9.62 21.05
N THR A 390 -7.06 -9.59 21.54
CA THR A 390 -8.09 -10.58 21.21
C THR A 390 -9.13 -9.91 20.31
N VAL A 391 -9.37 -10.51 19.16
CA VAL A 391 -10.29 -10.01 18.15
C VAL A 391 -11.42 -11.01 17.95
N LYS A 392 -12.64 -10.49 17.85
CA LYS A 392 -13.81 -11.22 17.38
C LYS A 392 -14.45 -10.43 16.25
N VAL A 393 -14.79 -11.10 15.16
CA VAL A 393 -15.48 -10.51 14.02
C VAL A 393 -16.66 -11.41 13.63
N ASP A 394 -17.84 -10.79 13.52
CA ASP A 394 -19.01 -11.44 12.94
C ASP A 394 -18.93 -11.26 11.40
N LEU A 395 -19.08 -12.37 10.70
CA LEU A 395 -18.91 -12.47 9.24
C LEU A 395 -20.27 -12.50 8.51
N VAL A 396 -21.30 -12.10 9.23
CA VAL A 396 -22.68 -11.90 8.75
C VAL A 396 -23.27 -10.66 9.40
N ALA A 397 -24.32 -10.11 8.82
CA ALA A 397 -25.00 -8.95 9.43
C ALA A 397 -25.35 -9.22 10.91
N PRO A 398 -25.12 -8.25 11.82
CA PRO A 398 -24.82 -6.83 11.59
C PRO A 398 -23.32 -6.50 11.44
N TRP A 399 -22.44 -7.46 11.12
CA TRP A 399 -21.00 -7.25 10.86
C TRP A 399 -20.25 -6.64 12.04
N SER A 400 -20.61 -7.05 13.25
CA SER A 400 -20.00 -6.49 14.46
C SER A 400 -18.58 -7.00 14.66
N TYR A 401 -17.78 -6.24 15.36
CA TYR A 401 -16.44 -6.65 15.79
C TYR A 401 -16.13 -6.15 17.21
N SER A 402 -15.18 -6.79 17.84
CA SER A 402 -14.60 -6.33 19.11
C SER A 402 -13.11 -6.61 19.15
N ILE A 403 -12.35 -5.66 19.71
CA ILE A 403 -10.91 -5.74 19.91
C ILE A 403 -10.64 -5.46 21.37
N ASP A 404 -10.08 -6.45 22.09
CA ASP A 404 -9.77 -6.39 23.53
C ASP A 404 -8.25 -6.47 23.71
N CYS A 405 -7.64 -5.39 24.21
CA CYS A 405 -6.21 -5.23 24.43
C CYS A 405 -5.87 -5.39 25.91
N LYS A 406 -4.86 -6.20 26.26
CA LYS A 406 -4.41 -6.48 27.64
C LYS A 406 -2.90 -6.54 27.76
#